data_7cf202a4cd85bc8324b8fa9933d185cc
#
_entry.id   7cf202a4cd85bc8324b8fa9933d185cc
#
_cell.length_a   1.000
_cell.length_b   1.000
_cell.length_c   1.000
_cell.angle_alpha   90.00
_cell.angle_beta   90.00
_cell.angle_gamma   90.00
#
_symmetry.space_group_name_H-M   'P 1'
#
loop_
_entity.id
_entity.type
_entity.pdbx_description
1 polymer ?
#
loop_
_entity_poly.entity_id
_entity_poly.type
_entity_poly.pdbx_seq_one_letter_code
_entity_poly.pdbx_strand_id
1 'polypeptide(L)'
;MAQGYIRQRGETWQVIVHAGHDPITGKRRNLTGTARTKRDAQALRARLLTQVNEGKRPATDATLAQLLARWLEVADLAWSTRVTYQGYVDRVILPALGQIPLRRLDTATLDRFYTVLRTRGGVGGTPLAPASVRQVHAIVRRALDQAARWGWIPANPAALASPPRLGPADIRPPTPEEVSRLLQVAYEADPDFAVLLWLAATTGARRGELCALRWSSIQLDAAELLIVRNLIVRDGQLVEKDTKTHAARRIALSGNSLALLQEHQDRCSQRAQACGVPLAPAAYVFSFDPAGRRPMNPDSVTHRFGRLARQLGLRVRLHDLRHYAATQLIAGGVDVRTVSGRIGHAGGGATTLKVYTHFQAAADRRAAELLEQTLRRPS
;
A
#
# COMPACT_ATOMS: atom_id res chain seq x y z
N MET A 1 -18.96 41.29 8.24
CA MET A 1 -19.59 41.41 6.91
C MET A 1 -18.54 41.75 5.88
N ALA A 2 -18.61 41.15 4.71
CA ALA A 2 -17.67 41.44 3.61
C ALA A 2 -17.84 42.91 3.19
N GLN A 3 -16.73 43.64 3.07
CA GLN A 3 -16.73 45.02 2.62
C GLN A 3 -16.25 45.12 1.18
N GLY A 4 -16.95 45.88 0.34
CA GLY A 4 -16.62 46.14 -1.03
C GLY A 4 -16.69 47.62 -1.39
N TYR A 5 -15.76 48.08 -2.22
CA TYR A 5 -15.76 49.48 -2.69
C TYR A 5 -15.67 49.53 -4.23
N ILE A 6 -16.11 50.66 -4.75
CA ILE A 6 -16.12 50.94 -6.19
C ILE A 6 -15.24 52.18 -6.40
N ARG A 7 -14.36 52.14 -7.38
CA ARG A 7 -13.55 53.30 -7.80
C ARG A 7 -13.59 53.47 -9.31
N GLN A 8 -13.57 54.72 -9.77
CA GLN A 8 -13.46 55.02 -11.17
C GLN A 8 -11.98 54.92 -11.64
N ARG A 9 -11.76 54.28 -12.79
CA ARG A 9 -10.45 54.20 -13.46
C ARG A 9 -10.64 54.55 -14.94
N GLY A 10 -10.31 55.77 -15.28
CA GLY A 10 -10.59 56.32 -16.62
C GLY A 10 -12.09 56.23 -16.94
N GLU A 11 -12.45 55.61 -18.06
CA GLU A 11 -13.83 55.44 -18.52
C GLU A 11 -14.58 54.25 -17.87
N THR A 12 -13.92 53.51 -16.97
CA THR A 12 -14.49 52.31 -16.36
C THR A 12 -14.56 52.40 -14.84
N TRP A 13 -15.42 51.59 -14.25
CA TRP A 13 -15.62 51.43 -12.82
C TRP A 13 -15.07 50.09 -12.33
N GLN A 14 -14.04 50.14 -11.48
CA GLN A 14 -13.48 48.95 -10.84
C GLN A 14 -14.21 48.66 -9.52
N VAL A 15 -14.66 47.43 -9.36
CA VAL A 15 -15.27 46.91 -8.12
C VAL A 15 -14.26 46.01 -7.44
N ILE A 16 -14.09 46.18 -6.12
CA ILE A 16 -13.22 45.35 -5.30
C ILE A 16 -14.00 44.96 -4.05
N VAL A 17 -14.16 43.67 -3.82
CA VAL A 17 -14.82 43.11 -2.62
C VAL A 17 -13.79 42.29 -1.85
N HIS A 18 -13.62 42.60 -0.59
CA HIS A 18 -12.72 41.86 0.30
C HIS A 18 -13.32 40.53 0.70
N ALA A 19 -12.63 39.43 0.35
CA ALA A 19 -13.05 38.07 0.58
C ALA A 19 -12.23 37.34 1.69
N GLY A 20 -11.70 38.09 2.64
CA GLY A 20 -10.87 37.60 3.73
C GLY A 20 -9.38 37.54 3.40
N HIS A 21 -8.63 36.81 4.19
CA HIS A 21 -7.21 36.58 3.99
C HIS A 21 -6.99 35.14 3.50
N ASP A 22 -5.94 34.96 2.73
CA ASP A 22 -5.47 33.64 2.36
C ASP A 22 -4.94 32.94 3.62
N PRO A 23 -5.49 31.75 4.00
CA PRO A 23 -5.13 31.10 5.26
C PRO A 23 -3.69 30.60 5.31
N ILE A 24 -2.98 30.58 4.18
CA ILE A 24 -1.61 30.08 4.07
C ILE A 24 -0.62 31.24 3.88
N THR A 25 -0.92 32.11 2.95
CA THR A 25 0.01 33.20 2.60
C THR A 25 -0.25 34.47 3.46
N GLY A 26 -1.35 34.51 4.22
CA GLY A 26 -1.78 35.69 4.97
C GLY A 26 -2.21 36.90 4.10
N LYS A 27 -2.09 36.79 2.79
CA LYS A 27 -2.40 37.89 1.86
C LYS A 27 -3.89 38.14 1.78
N ARG A 28 -4.27 39.40 1.62
CA ARG A 28 -5.66 39.80 1.36
C ARG A 28 -6.17 39.18 0.07
N ARG A 29 -7.34 38.57 0.15
CA ARG A 29 -8.08 38.04 -1.01
C ARG A 29 -9.15 39.04 -1.41
N ASN A 30 -9.18 39.43 -2.69
CA ASN A 30 -10.18 40.33 -3.23
C ASN A 30 -10.83 39.69 -4.46
N LEU A 31 -12.16 39.77 -4.53
CA LEU A 31 -12.87 39.58 -5.80
C LEU A 31 -12.90 40.94 -6.50
N THR A 32 -12.49 40.96 -7.76
CA THR A 32 -12.45 42.20 -8.56
C THR A 32 -13.26 42.03 -9.84
N GLY A 33 -13.85 43.10 -10.28
CA GLY A 33 -14.54 43.14 -11.58
C GLY A 33 -14.55 44.59 -12.12
N THR A 34 -14.85 44.72 -13.40
CA THR A 34 -14.92 46.06 -14.07
C THR A 34 -16.28 46.21 -14.74
N ALA A 35 -16.83 47.40 -14.67
CA ALA A 35 -18.12 47.76 -15.28
C ALA A 35 -17.96 49.09 -16.06
N ARG A 36 -18.78 49.30 -17.09
CA ARG A 36 -18.75 50.50 -17.87
C ARG A 36 -19.49 51.68 -17.20
N THR A 37 -20.54 51.39 -16.46
CA THR A 37 -21.32 52.41 -15.74
C THR A 37 -21.28 52.24 -14.22
N LYS A 38 -21.53 53.32 -13.48
CA LYS A 38 -21.62 53.28 -12.01
C LYS A 38 -22.72 52.36 -11.55
N ARG A 39 -23.85 52.31 -12.25
CA ARG A 39 -25.00 51.46 -11.97
C ARG A 39 -24.63 49.98 -12.09
N ASP A 40 -23.95 49.61 -13.20
CA ASP A 40 -23.50 48.23 -13.37
C ASP A 40 -22.43 47.83 -12.37
N ALA A 41 -21.57 48.78 -11.94
CA ALA A 41 -20.60 48.51 -10.87
C ALA A 41 -21.26 48.24 -9.51
N GLN A 42 -22.39 48.94 -9.21
CA GLN A 42 -23.17 48.69 -8.02
C GLN A 42 -23.81 47.27 -8.05
N ALA A 43 -24.40 46.90 -9.18
CA ALA A 43 -24.97 45.54 -9.37
C ALA A 43 -23.87 44.46 -9.29
N LEU A 44 -22.71 44.70 -9.92
CA LEU A 44 -21.56 43.80 -9.81
C LEU A 44 -21.05 43.67 -8.37
N ARG A 45 -20.98 44.79 -7.62
CA ARG A 45 -20.60 44.76 -6.19
C ARG A 45 -21.54 43.89 -5.37
N ALA A 46 -22.85 44.06 -5.54
CA ALA A 46 -23.85 43.25 -4.86
C ALA A 46 -23.68 41.76 -5.15
N ARG A 47 -23.50 41.41 -6.43
CA ARG A 47 -23.22 40.02 -6.89
C ARG A 47 -21.96 39.44 -6.26
N LEU A 48 -20.86 40.20 -6.24
CA LEU A 48 -19.60 39.74 -5.65
C LEU A 48 -19.69 39.61 -4.12
N LEU A 49 -20.44 40.49 -3.44
CA LEU A 49 -20.72 40.35 -2.00
C LEU A 49 -21.54 39.09 -1.69
N THR A 50 -22.55 38.79 -2.50
CA THR A 50 -23.33 37.56 -2.37
C THR A 50 -22.42 36.32 -2.54
N GLN A 51 -21.54 36.32 -3.56
CA GLN A 51 -20.58 35.22 -3.78
C GLN A 51 -19.65 35.00 -2.56
N VAL A 52 -19.16 36.09 -1.95
CA VAL A 52 -18.31 35.99 -0.74
C VAL A 52 -19.13 35.48 0.47
N ASN A 53 -20.36 35.91 0.64
CA ASN A 53 -21.23 35.46 1.71
C ASN A 53 -21.68 34.02 1.56
N GLU A 54 -21.81 33.53 0.32
CA GLU A 54 -22.06 32.12 -0.04
C GLU A 54 -20.81 31.23 0.09
N GLY A 55 -19.70 31.79 0.59
CA GLY A 55 -18.46 31.04 0.78
C GLY A 55 -17.64 30.81 -0.51
N LYS A 56 -18.05 31.39 -1.65
CA LYS A 56 -17.28 31.37 -2.91
C LYS A 56 -16.07 32.31 -2.80
N ARG A 57 -15.03 31.81 -2.15
CA ARG A 57 -13.77 32.57 -1.98
C ARG A 57 -12.92 32.49 -3.25
N PRO A 58 -12.11 33.55 -3.56
CA PRO A 58 -11.14 33.45 -4.64
C PRO A 58 -10.17 32.31 -4.40
N ALA A 59 -9.75 31.65 -5.46
CA ALA A 59 -8.75 30.59 -5.38
C ALA A 59 -7.48 31.09 -4.69
N THR A 60 -6.86 30.24 -3.89
CA THR A 60 -5.59 30.57 -3.21
C THR A 60 -4.43 30.72 -4.21
N ASP A 61 -3.47 31.56 -3.90
CA ASP A 61 -2.18 31.60 -4.56
C ASP A 61 -1.22 30.52 -4.03
N ALA A 62 -1.66 29.72 -3.06
CA ALA A 62 -0.88 28.62 -2.54
C ALA A 62 -0.44 27.65 -3.66
N THR A 63 0.79 27.16 -3.53
CA THR A 63 1.36 26.18 -4.46
C THR A 63 0.94 24.75 -4.07
N LEU A 64 1.13 23.81 -4.98
CA LEU A 64 0.91 22.39 -4.69
C LEU A 64 1.84 21.91 -3.56
N ALA A 65 3.06 22.43 -3.45
CA ALA A 65 3.98 22.11 -2.35
C ALA A 65 3.38 22.48 -0.98
N GLN A 66 2.83 23.69 -0.86
CA GLN A 66 2.20 24.13 0.38
C GLN A 66 0.94 23.31 0.73
N LEU A 67 0.17 22.93 -0.27
CA LEU A 67 -0.97 22.02 -0.08
C LEU A 67 -0.52 20.67 0.45
N LEU A 68 0.45 20.04 -0.20
CA LEU A 68 0.94 18.70 0.17
C LEU A 68 1.52 18.68 1.58
N ALA A 69 2.32 19.69 1.94
CA ALA A 69 2.86 19.83 3.30
C ALA A 69 1.71 19.89 4.32
N ARG A 70 0.76 20.81 4.13
CA ARG A 70 -0.36 20.99 5.05
C ARG A 70 -1.29 19.79 5.10
N TRP A 71 -1.53 19.13 3.96
CA TRP A 71 -2.36 17.93 3.92
C TRP A 71 -1.71 16.76 4.65
N LEU A 72 -0.41 16.53 4.47
CA LEU A 72 0.30 15.46 5.16
C LEU A 72 0.35 15.65 6.69
N GLU A 73 0.32 16.88 7.20
CA GLU A 73 0.24 17.15 8.63
C GLU A 73 -1.06 16.61 9.24
N VAL A 74 -2.20 16.83 8.55
CA VAL A 74 -3.53 16.50 9.08
C VAL A 74 -4.10 15.18 8.59
N ALA A 75 -3.47 14.55 7.60
CA ALA A 75 -3.96 13.29 7.06
C ALA A 75 -3.77 12.15 8.06
N ASP A 76 -4.87 11.47 8.38
CA ASP A 76 -4.83 10.23 9.16
C ASP A 76 -4.29 9.10 8.27
N LEU A 77 -2.99 8.88 8.34
CA LEU A 77 -2.27 7.89 7.55
C LEU A 77 -1.47 6.98 8.49
N ALA A 78 -1.59 5.67 8.28
CA ALA A 78 -0.67 4.74 8.90
C ALA A 78 0.79 5.14 8.58
N TRP A 79 1.70 4.99 9.54
CA TRP A 79 3.10 5.41 9.39
C TRP A 79 3.75 4.93 8.08
N SER A 80 3.60 3.66 7.72
CA SER A 80 4.18 3.12 6.47
C SER A 80 3.61 3.77 5.20
N THR A 81 2.32 4.13 5.23
CA THR A 81 1.67 4.87 4.14
C THR A 81 2.21 6.29 4.07
N ARG A 82 2.38 6.95 5.23
CA ARG A 82 2.95 8.30 5.32
C ARG A 82 4.37 8.35 4.74
N VAL A 83 5.25 7.43 5.15
CA VAL A 83 6.62 7.32 4.61
C VAL A 83 6.62 7.11 3.10
N THR A 84 5.75 6.22 2.61
CA THR A 84 5.62 5.97 1.18
C THR A 84 5.14 7.22 0.43
N TYR A 85 4.13 7.91 0.96
CA TYR A 85 3.58 9.12 0.35
C TYR A 85 4.61 10.25 0.35
N GLN A 86 5.29 10.47 1.49
CA GLN A 86 6.37 11.45 1.59
C GLN A 86 7.44 11.18 0.53
N GLY A 87 7.85 9.93 0.37
CA GLY A 87 8.84 9.54 -0.63
C GLY A 87 8.41 9.86 -2.07
N TYR A 88 7.13 9.67 -2.43
CA TYR A 88 6.62 10.09 -3.75
C TYR A 88 6.50 11.60 -3.86
N VAL A 89 6.07 12.27 -2.80
CA VAL A 89 5.97 13.73 -2.76
C VAL A 89 7.34 14.35 -3.02
N ASP A 90 8.36 13.96 -2.26
CA ASP A 90 9.68 14.60 -2.31
C ASP A 90 10.42 14.31 -3.62
N ARG A 91 10.40 13.05 -4.07
CA ARG A 91 11.21 12.63 -5.22
C ARG A 91 10.52 12.79 -6.58
N VAL A 92 9.17 12.84 -6.61
CA VAL A 92 8.44 12.77 -7.87
C VAL A 92 7.52 13.98 -8.07
N ILE A 93 6.71 14.33 -7.04
CA ILE A 93 5.66 15.35 -7.23
C ILE A 93 6.23 16.76 -7.09
N LEU A 94 6.96 17.05 -6.02
CA LEU A 94 7.50 18.39 -5.75
C LEU A 94 8.45 18.88 -6.85
N PRO A 95 9.38 18.09 -7.37
CA PRO A 95 10.28 18.55 -8.42
C PRO A 95 9.55 18.97 -9.71
N ALA A 96 8.41 18.34 -10.02
CA ALA A 96 7.68 18.58 -11.26
C ALA A 96 6.55 19.59 -11.12
N LEU A 97 5.79 19.53 -10.03
CA LEU A 97 4.54 20.29 -9.87
C LEU A 97 4.53 21.21 -8.65
N GLY A 98 5.50 21.06 -7.73
CA GLY A 98 5.46 21.70 -6.41
C GLY A 98 5.29 23.23 -6.45
N GLN A 99 5.90 23.90 -7.40
CA GLN A 99 5.87 25.37 -7.54
C GLN A 99 4.63 25.90 -8.28
N ILE A 100 3.79 25.01 -8.83
CA ILE A 100 2.61 25.43 -9.57
C ILE A 100 1.54 25.94 -8.58
N PRO A 101 1.05 27.17 -8.72
CA PRO A 101 -0.09 27.66 -7.94
C PRO A 101 -1.33 26.79 -8.21
N LEU A 102 -2.08 26.46 -7.17
CA LEU A 102 -3.25 25.58 -7.28
C LEU A 102 -4.28 26.09 -8.30
N ARG A 103 -4.45 27.39 -8.44
CA ARG A 103 -5.35 28.01 -9.42
C ARG A 103 -4.93 27.80 -10.88
N ARG A 104 -3.68 27.39 -11.13
CA ARG A 104 -3.11 27.10 -12.46
C ARG A 104 -2.96 25.60 -12.73
N LEU A 105 -3.23 24.78 -11.71
CA LEU A 105 -3.11 23.33 -11.85
C LEU A 105 -4.43 22.79 -12.44
N ASP A 106 -4.37 22.42 -13.71
CA ASP A 106 -5.50 21.88 -14.46
C ASP A 106 -5.31 20.39 -14.78
N THR A 107 -6.36 19.76 -15.31
CA THR A 107 -6.36 18.35 -15.72
C THR A 107 -5.32 18.06 -16.80
N ALA A 108 -5.15 18.94 -17.77
CA ALA A 108 -4.18 18.75 -18.87
C ALA A 108 -2.74 18.73 -18.36
N THR A 109 -2.41 19.56 -17.37
CA THR A 109 -1.10 19.56 -16.70
C THR A 109 -0.85 18.24 -15.98
N LEU A 110 -1.85 17.69 -15.30
CA LEU A 110 -1.75 16.41 -14.61
C LEU A 110 -1.58 15.25 -15.60
N ASP A 111 -2.35 15.21 -16.69
CA ASP A 111 -2.24 14.18 -17.72
C ASP A 111 -0.86 14.17 -18.39
N ARG A 112 -0.34 15.37 -18.70
CA ARG A 112 1.02 15.53 -19.22
C ARG A 112 2.06 15.04 -18.21
N PHE A 113 1.90 15.36 -16.93
CA PHE A 113 2.78 14.89 -15.87
C PHE A 113 2.79 13.36 -15.79
N TYR A 114 1.62 12.70 -15.81
CA TYR A 114 1.56 11.23 -15.79
C TYR A 114 2.20 10.60 -17.04
N THR A 115 2.08 11.24 -18.19
CA THR A 115 2.77 10.81 -19.42
C THR A 115 4.30 10.89 -19.25
N VAL A 116 4.81 11.98 -18.70
CA VAL A 116 6.25 12.14 -18.41
C VAL A 116 6.72 11.07 -17.41
N LEU A 117 5.95 10.79 -16.37
CA LEU A 117 6.32 9.74 -15.40
C LEU A 117 6.44 8.35 -16.06
N ARG A 118 5.58 8.05 -17.03
CA ARG A 118 5.61 6.79 -17.77
C ARG A 118 6.80 6.63 -18.70
N THR A 119 7.42 7.70 -19.10
CA THR A 119 8.54 7.70 -20.05
C THR A 119 9.89 7.88 -19.38
N ARG A 120 9.98 8.74 -18.34
CA ARG A 120 11.24 9.14 -17.70
C ARG A 120 11.11 9.57 -16.25
N GLY A 121 10.09 9.13 -15.55
CA GLY A 121 9.78 9.57 -14.16
C GLY A 121 10.55 8.86 -13.06
N GLY A 122 11.30 7.81 -13.35
CA GLY A 122 12.10 7.05 -12.38
C GLY A 122 13.53 7.56 -12.24
N VAL A 123 14.26 6.92 -11.32
CA VAL A 123 15.67 7.21 -11.07
C VAL A 123 16.48 7.02 -12.36
N GLY A 124 17.35 7.97 -12.68
CA GLY A 124 18.15 7.94 -13.90
C GLY A 124 17.34 8.11 -15.19
N GLY A 125 16.12 8.68 -15.13
CA GLY A 125 15.28 8.91 -16.30
C GLY A 125 14.57 7.63 -16.81
N THR A 126 14.47 6.60 -16.01
CA THR A 126 13.76 5.36 -16.37
C THR A 126 12.23 5.54 -16.28
N PRO A 127 11.42 4.77 -17.03
CA PRO A 127 9.98 4.77 -16.89
C PRO A 127 9.52 4.33 -15.49
N LEU A 128 8.50 5.01 -14.94
CA LEU A 128 7.80 4.49 -13.76
C LEU A 128 6.76 3.45 -14.16
N ALA A 129 6.67 2.39 -13.37
CA ALA A 129 5.62 1.39 -13.55
C ALA A 129 4.22 2.01 -13.44
N PRO A 130 3.22 1.55 -14.23
CA PRO A 130 1.86 2.08 -14.19
C PRO A 130 1.25 2.14 -12.78
N ALA A 131 1.52 1.14 -11.93
CA ALA A 131 1.07 1.11 -10.54
C ALA A 131 1.67 2.26 -9.71
N SER A 132 2.95 2.61 -9.92
CA SER A 132 3.60 3.74 -9.25
C SER A 132 3.01 5.08 -9.69
N VAL A 133 2.72 5.25 -10.98
CA VAL A 133 2.05 6.47 -11.49
C VAL A 133 0.64 6.60 -10.92
N ARG A 134 -0.11 5.51 -10.79
CA ARG A 134 -1.42 5.52 -10.13
C ARG A 134 -1.32 5.87 -8.65
N GLN A 135 -0.25 5.44 -7.97
CA GLN A 135 -0.01 5.84 -6.57
C GLN A 135 0.24 7.34 -6.47
N VAL A 136 1.05 7.91 -7.38
CA VAL A 136 1.26 9.37 -7.48
C VAL A 136 -0.06 10.09 -7.72
N HIS A 137 -0.88 9.62 -8.69
CA HIS A 137 -2.22 10.17 -8.93
C HIS A 137 -3.10 10.13 -7.68
N ALA A 138 -3.12 9.01 -6.96
CA ALA A 138 -3.92 8.88 -5.73
C ALA A 138 -3.51 9.88 -4.65
N ILE A 139 -2.20 10.15 -4.50
CA ILE A 139 -1.67 11.15 -3.57
C ILE A 139 -2.15 12.55 -3.97
N VAL A 140 -1.90 12.94 -5.22
CA VAL A 140 -2.29 14.27 -5.75
C VAL A 140 -3.80 14.46 -5.66
N ARG A 141 -4.59 13.47 -6.06
CA ARG A 141 -6.05 13.52 -6.01
C ARG A 141 -6.56 13.72 -4.59
N ARG A 142 -6.05 12.96 -3.60
CA ARG A 142 -6.46 13.10 -2.18
C ARG A 142 -6.11 14.48 -1.61
N ALA A 143 -4.93 14.98 -1.92
CA ALA A 143 -4.53 16.33 -1.48
C ALA A 143 -5.42 17.42 -2.10
N LEU A 144 -5.73 17.32 -3.40
CA LEU A 144 -6.61 18.26 -4.09
C LEU A 144 -8.08 18.13 -3.67
N ASP A 145 -8.56 16.93 -3.35
CA ASP A 145 -9.88 16.74 -2.71
C ASP A 145 -9.94 17.48 -1.35
N GLN A 146 -8.85 17.42 -0.59
CA GLN A 146 -8.77 18.17 0.65
C GLN A 146 -8.70 19.67 0.42
N ALA A 147 -7.99 20.15 -0.60
CA ALA A 147 -7.98 21.55 -0.97
C ALA A 147 -9.36 22.06 -1.36
N ALA A 148 -10.15 21.26 -2.08
CA ALA A 148 -11.54 21.59 -2.41
C ALA A 148 -12.41 21.68 -1.13
N ARG A 149 -12.29 20.73 -0.21
CA ARG A 149 -12.98 20.77 1.10
C ARG A 149 -12.58 21.99 1.95
N TRP A 150 -11.33 22.39 1.88
CA TRP A 150 -10.85 23.62 2.56
C TRP A 150 -11.25 24.92 1.84
N GLY A 151 -11.90 24.83 0.66
CA GLY A 151 -12.27 25.97 -0.16
C GLY A 151 -11.08 26.70 -0.79
N TRP A 152 -9.94 26.03 -0.96
CA TRP A 152 -8.77 26.60 -1.62
C TRP A 152 -8.91 26.60 -3.15
N ILE A 153 -9.59 25.60 -3.68
CA ILE A 153 -9.94 25.45 -5.10
C ILE A 153 -11.43 25.12 -5.22
N PRO A 154 -12.08 25.51 -6.33
CA PRO A 154 -13.51 25.24 -6.52
C PRO A 154 -13.82 23.77 -6.80
N ALA A 155 -12.92 23.05 -7.45
CA ALA A 155 -13.05 21.64 -7.81
C ALA A 155 -11.68 20.99 -7.93
N ASN A 156 -11.63 19.66 -7.83
CA ASN A 156 -10.41 18.89 -7.94
C ASN A 156 -10.11 18.55 -9.42
N PRO A 157 -9.07 19.13 -10.04
CA PRO A 157 -8.71 18.81 -11.44
C PRO A 157 -8.23 17.37 -11.63
N ALA A 158 -7.71 16.71 -10.57
CA ALA A 158 -7.29 15.31 -10.66
C ALA A 158 -8.49 14.33 -10.68
N ALA A 159 -9.71 14.78 -10.40
CA ALA A 159 -10.89 13.93 -10.52
C ALA A 159 -11.18 13.49 -11.97
N LEU A 160 -10.83 14.36 -12.93
CA LEU A 160 -11.02 14.15 -14.37
C LEU A 160 -9.73 13.69 -15.09
N ALA A 161 -8.59 13.68 -14.38
CA ALA A 161 -7.32 13.27 -14.97
C ALA A 161 -7.28 11.76 -15.23
N SER A 162 -6.51 11.35 -16.23
CA SER A 162 -6.44 10.00 -16.76
C SER A 162 -5.12 9.30 -16.41
N PRO A 163 -4.98 8.74 -15.18
CA PRO A 163 -3.81 7.93 -14.84
C PRO A 163 -3.78 6.65 -15.70
N PRO A 164 -2.60 6.05 -15.93
CA PRO A 164 -2.48 4.86 -16.76
C PRO A 164 -3.37 3.73 -16.27
N ARG A 165 -3.95 2.97 -17.18
CA ARG A 165 -4.68 1.74 -16.84
C ARG A 165 -3.68 0.71 -16.33
N LEU A 166 -4.07 -0.05 -15.30
CA LEU A 166 -3.34 -1.24 -14.89
C LEU A 166 -3.74 -2.37 -15.84
N GLY A 167 -2.76 -3.00 -16.46
CA GLY A 167 -2.97 -4.29 -17.09
C GLY A 167 -3.34 -5.37 -16.05
N PRO A 168 -3.74 -6.57 -16.49
CA PRO A 168 -3.83 -7.71 -15.60
C PRO A 168 -2.53 -7.86 -14.82
N ALA A 169 -2.64 -8.19 -13.52
CA ALA A 169 -1.44 -8.48 -12.74
C ALA A 169 -0.84 -9.79 -13.27
N ASP A 170 0.31 -9.72 -13.90
CA ASP A 170 1.08 -10.91 -14.28
C ASP A 170 1.75 -11.47 -13.01
N ILE A 171 0.95 -12.19 -12.22
CA ILE A 171 1.42 -12.88 -11.02
C ILE A 171 1.74 -14.31 -11.46
N ARG A 172 3.03 -14.59 -11.59
CA ARG A 172 3.53 -15.94 -11.81
C ARG A 172 4.05 -16.49 -10.46
N PRO A 173 3.25 -17.29 -9.74
CA PRO A 173 3.74 -17.98 -8.55
C PRO A 173 4.87 -18.95 -8.95
N PRO A 174 5.84 -19.20 -8.07
CA PRO A 174 6.82 -20.26 -8.32
C PRO A 174 6.13 -21.62 -8.43
N THR A 175 6.74 -22.53 -9.20
CA THR A 175 6.25 -23.91 -9.30
C THR A 175 6.61 -24.71 -8.06
N PRO A 176 5.96 -25.87 -7.80
CA PRO A 176 6.33 -26.76 -6.71
C PRO A 176 7.80 -27.19 -6.75
N GLU A 177 8.35 -27.41 -7.93
CA GLU A 177 9.75 -27.79 -8.15
C GLU A 177 10.69 -26.65 -7.82
N GLU A 178 10.35 -25.40 -8.22
CA GLU A 178 11.11 -24.19 -7.89
C GLU A 178 11.12 -23.96 -6.36
N VAL A 179 9.98 -24.15 -5.68
CA VAL A 179 9.87 -24.03 -4.22
C VAL A 179 10.68 -25.13 -3.53
N SER A 180 10.57 -26.39 -3.97
CA SER A 180 11.33 -27.52 -3.41
C SER A 180 12.83 -27.29 -3.52
N ARG A 181 13.29 -26.81 -4.69
CA ARG A 181 14.71 -26.48 -4.91
C ARG A 181 15.19 -25.33 -4.02
N LEU A 182 14.37 -24.28 -3.86
CA LEU A 182 14.65 -23.17 -2.93
C LEU A 182 14.81 -23.67 -1.49
N LEU A 183 13.88 -24.52 -1.04
CA LEU A 183 13.90 -25.08 0.31
C LEU A 183 15.10 -26.00 0.55
N GLN A 184 15.45 -26.83 -0.42
CA GLN A 184 16.61 -27.73 -0.33
C GLN A 184 17.91 -26.95 -0.16
N VAL A 185 18.19 -26.00 -1.05
CA VAL A 185 19.42 -25.20 -1.00
C VAL A 185 19.44 -24.29 0.25
N ALA A 186 18.28 -23.80 0.68
CA ALA A 186 18.19 -23.08 1.95
C ALA A 186 18.53 -23.96 3.15
N TYR A 187 18.05 -25.22 3.17
CA TYR A 187 18.28 -26.17 4.25
C TYR A 187 19.74 -26.55 4.37
N GLU A 188 20.40 -26.81 3.25
CA GLU A 188 21.84 -27.12 3.20
C GLU A 188 22.70 -25.95 3.73
N ALA A 189 22.32 -24.71 3.42
CA ALA A 189 23.06 -23.53 3.82
C ALA A 189 22.74 -23.06 5.24
N ASP A 190 21.47 -23.10 5.64
CA ASP A 190 20.98 -22.67 6.94
C ASP A 190 19.58 -23.28 7.22
N PRO A 191 19.53 -24.38 7.99
CA PRO A 191 18.28 -25.05 8.33
C PRO A 191 17.23 -24.15 8.98
N ASP A 192 17.65 -23.16 9.78
CA ASP A 192 16.73 -22.27 10.47
C ASP A 192 16.03 -21.31 9.49
N PHE A 193 16.78 -20.84 8.49
CA PHE A 193 16.20 -20.03 7.42
C PHE A 193 15.28 -20.85 6.51
N ALA A 194 15.62 -22.13 6.26
CA ALA A 194 14.76 -23.03 5.50
C ALA A 194 13.41 -23.25 6.20
N VAL A 195 13.37 -23.40 7.53
CA VAL A 195 12.10 -23.48 8.30
C VAL A 195 11.26 -22.22 8.12
N LEU A 196 11.87 -21.03 8.13
CA LEU A 196 11.15 -19.78 7.85
C LEU A 196 10.52 -19.79 6.44
N LEU A 197 11.28 -20.22 5.43
CA LEU A 197 10.80 -20.32 4.04
C LEU A 197 9.71 -21.39 3.89
N TRP A 198 9.87 -22.52 4.57
CA TRP A 198 8.85 -23.56 4.62
C TRP A 198 7.52 -23.04 5.16
N LEU A 199 7.57 -22.34 6.29
CA LEU A 199 6.37 -21.72 6.86
C LEU A 199 5.79 -20.65 5.93
N ALA A 200 6.63 -19.86 5.24
CA ALA A 200 6.16 -18.90 4.25
C ALA A 200 5.38 -19.59 3.12
N ALA A 201 5.88 -20.73 2.62
CA ALA A 201 5.28 -21.48 1.52
C ALA A 201 4.03 -22.25 1.94
N THR A 202 3.97 -22.80 3.15
CA THR A 202 2.89 -23.67 3.60
C THR A 202 1.76 -22.94 4.31
N THR A 203 2.06 -21.82 5.00
CA THR A 203 1.06 -21.01 5.71
C THR A 203 0.59 -19.79 4.94
N GLY A 204 1.37 -19.33 3.96
CA GLY A 204 1.15 -18.07 3.26
C GLY A 204 1.27 -16.84 4.16
N ALA A 205 1.90 -16.95 5.33
CA ALA A 205 2.09 -15.84 6.27
C ALA A 205 2.99 -14.75 5.66
N ARG A 206 2.72 -13.50 6.05
CA ARG A 206 3.56 -12.37 5.61
C ARG A 206 4.92 -12.43 6.32
N ARG A 207 5.98 -11.94 5.65
CA ARG A 207 7.34 -11.94 6.23
C ARG A 207 7.41 -11.36 7.64
N GLY A 208 6.73 -10.23 7.87
CA GLY A 208 6.74 -9.60 9.19
C GLY A 208 5.94 -10.36 10.24
N GLU A 209 4.94 -11.14 9.84
CA GLU A 209 4.20 -12.07 10.71
C GLU A 209 5.11 -13.25 11.11
N LEU A 210 5.87 -13.81 10.16
CA LEU A 210 6.84 -14.87 10.45
C LEU A 210 7.97 -14.38 11.36
N CYS A 211 8.53 -13.19 11.10
CA CYS A 211 9.56 -12.61 11.96
C CYS A 211 9.05 -12.28 13.38
N ALA A 212 7.73 -12.06 13.54
CA ALA A 212 7.11 -11.78 14.83
C ALA A 212 6.68 -13.04 15.61
N LEU A 213 6.85 -14.24 15.02
CA LEU A 213 6.47 -15.49 15.70
C LEU A 213 7.26 -15.71 16.97
N ARG A 214 6.54 -16.14 18.02
CA ARG A 214 7.11 -16.57 19.28
C ARG A 214 6.81 -18.05 19.51
N TRP A 215 7.61 -18.74 20.28
CA TRP A 215 7.36 -20.14 20.62
C TRP A 215 6.00 -20.34 21.27
N SER A 216 5.55 -19.39 22.10
CA SER A 216 4.19 -19.40 22.68
C SER A 216 3.04 -19.31 21.66
N SER A 217 3.33 -18.95 20.43
CA SER A 217 2.33 -18.92 19.32
C SER A 217 2.23 -20.24 18.56
N ILE A 218 3.07 -21.22 18.89
CA ILE A 218 3.09 -22.54 18.27
C ILE A 218 2.54 -23.55 19.28
N GLN A 219 1.41 -24.17 18.95
CA GLN A 219 0.77 -25.20 19.76
C GLN A 219 1.05 -26.55 19.09
N LEU A 220 2.17 -27.18 19.46
CA LEU A 220 2.62 -28.43 18.83
C LEU A 220 1.59 -29.57 19.03
N ASP A 221 1.01 -29.70 20.24
CA ASP A 221 0.01 -30.73 20.54
C ASP A 221 -1.29 -30.53 19.75
N ALA A 222 -1.71 -29.30 19.54
CA ALA A 222 -2.89 -28.96 18.74
C ALA A 222 -2.60 -28.88 17.23
N ALA A 223 -1.34 -29.01 16.83
CA ALA A 223 -0.89 -28.82 15.46
C ALA A 223 -1.33 -27.46 14.87
N GLU A 224 -1.23 -26.38 15.65
CA GLU A 224 -1.70 -25.05 15.26
C GLU A 224 -0.60 -23.98 15.42
N LEU A 225 -0.63 -23.02 14.51
CA LEU A 225 0.15 -21.79 14.55
C LEU A 225 -0.78 -20.59 14.69
N LEU A 226 -0.56 -19.74 15.71
CA LEU A 226 -1.32 -18.53 15.95
C LEU A 226 -0.57 -17.29 15.45
N ILE A 227 -1.12 -16.59 14.48
CA ILE A 227 -0.57 -15.33 13.97
C ILE A 227 -1.34 -14.16 14.59
N VAL A 228 -0.68 -13.42 15.48
CA VAL A 228 -1.26 -12.29 16.23
C VAL A 228 -0.50 -10.98 16.01
N ARG A 229 0.77 -11.06 15.63
CA ARG A 229 1.69 -9.90 15.51
C ARG A 229 2.31 -9.81 14.14
N ASN A 230 2.73 -8.61 13.80
CA ASN A 230 3.48 -8.32 12.59
C ASN A 230 4.63 -7.37 12.93
N LEU A 231 5.83 -7.69 12.50
CA LEU A 231 7.02 -6.89 12.68
C LEU A 231 7.24 -5.99 11.46
N ILE A 232 7.51 -4.73 11.70
CA ILE A 232 7.89 -3.75 10.67
C ILE A 232 9.19 -3.05 11.08
N VAL A 233 9.91 -2.54 10.08
CA VAL A 233 11.02 -1.60 10.32
C VAL A 233 10.45 -0.18 10.27
N ARG A 234 10.65 0.59 11.34
CA ARG A 234 10.26 1.99 11.46
C ARG A 234 11.46 2.80 11.94
N ASP A 235 11.90 3.77 11.14
CA ASP A 235 13.04 4.63 11.46
C ASP A 235 14.29 3.83 11.89
N GLY A 236 14.55 2.72 11.19
CA GLY A 236 15.66 1.79 11.48
C GLY A 236 15.41 0.84 12.66
N GLN A 237 14.32 1.00 13.39
CA GLN A 237 13.98 0.17 14.55
C GLN A 237 12.91 -0.88 14.19
N LEU A 238 12.99 -2.03 14.85
CA LEU A 238 11.98 -3.07 14.76
C LEU A 238 10.80 -2.73 15.68
N VAL A 239 9.61 -2.64 15.09
CA VAL A 239 8.37 -2.33 15.83
C VAL A 239 7.36 -3.43 15.61
N GLU A 240 6.90 -4.03 16.69
CA GLU A 240 5.75 -4.94 16.65
C GLU A 240 4.45 -4.13 16.58
N LYS A 241 3.53 -4.59 15.77
CA LYS A 241 2.15 -4.09 15.71
C LYS A 241 1.18 -5.24 15.51
N ASP A 242 -0.07 -5.01 15.75
CA ASP A 242 -1.13 -5.95 15.41
C ASP A 242 -1.13 -6.25 13.91
N THR A 243 -1.67 -7.38 13.52
CA THR A 243 -1.84 -7.72 12.11
C THR A 243 -2.66 -6.63 11.40
N LYS A 244 -2.44 -6.44 10.10
CA LYS A 244 -3.09 -5.38 9.31
C LYS A 244 -4.63 -5.40 9.40
N THR A 245 -5.21 -6.53 9.75
CA THR A 245 -6.67 -6.73 9.89
C THR A 245 -7.13 -6.74 11.34
N HIS A 246 -6.24 -6.50 12.33
CA HIS A 246 -6.49 -6.66 13.76
C HIS A 246 -7.09 -8.02 14.15
N ALA A 247 -7.06 -9.01 13.24
CA ALA A 247 -7.59 -10.35 13.47
C ALA A 247 -6.45 -11.34 13.69
N ALA A 248 -6.45 -11.97 14.85
CA ALA A 248 -5.67 -13.17 15.10
C ALA A 248 -6.19 -14.29 14.19
N ARG A 249 -5.29 -15.09 13.62
CA ARG A 249 -5.69 -16.25 12.85
C ARG A 249 -4.93 -17.50 13.26
N ARG A 250 -5.66 -18.60 13.34
CA ARG A 250 -5.11 -19.93 13.57
C ARG A 250 -4.87 -20.61 12.23
N ILE A 251 -3.76 -21.29 12.11
CA ILE A 251 -3.35 -22.01 10.91
C ILE A 251 -2.98 -23.42 11.32
N ALA A 252 -3.71 -24.40 10.84
CA ALA A 252 -3.38 -25.80 11.05
C ALA A 252 -2.04 -26.17 10.37
N LEU A 253 -1.21 -26.92 11.05
CA LEU A 253 0.08 -27.42 10.60
C LEU A 253 -0.01 -28.90 10.24
N SER A 254 0.72 -29.30 9.19
CA SER A 254 0.88 -30.71 8.83
C SER A 254 2.03 -31.37 9.61
N GLY A 255 2.10 -32.71 9.61
CA GLY A 255 3.14 -33.45 10.29
C GLY A 255 4.57 -33.02 9.93
N ASN A 256 4.84 -32.78 8.64
CA ASN A 256 6.16 -32.30 8.22
C ASN A 256 6.49 -30.91 8.78
N SER A 257 5.48 -30.02 8.86
CA SER A 257 5.68 -28.68 9.46
C SER A 257 5.96 -28.78 10.96
N LEU A 258 5.30 -29.70 11.65
CA LEU A 258 5.53 -29.96 13.08
C LEU A 258 6.92 -30.53 13.32
N ALA A 259 7.34 -31.54 12.55
CA ALA A 259 8.67 -32.12 12.66
C ALA A 259 9.77 -31.08 12.46
N LEU A 260 9.69 -30.28 11.39
CA LEU A 260 10.64 -29.19 11.12
C LEU A 260 10.66 -28.13 12.22
N LEU A 261 9.52 -27.80 12.80
CA LEU A 261 9.44 -26.86 13.93
C LEU A 261 10.04 -27.43 15.21
N GLN A 262 9.82 -28.71 15.48
CA GLN A 262 10.42 -29.41 16.63
C GLN A 262 11.94 -29.44 16.51
N GLU A 263 12.48 -29.88 15.36
CA GLU A 263 13.92 -29.87 15.09
C GLU A 263 14.51 -28.45 15.22
N HIS A 264 13.78 -27.43 14.77
CA HIS A 264 14.20 -26.05 14.91
C HIS A 264 14.22 -25.60 16.36
N GLN A 265 13.21 -26.00 17.15
CA GLN A 265 13.16 -25.72 18.59
C GLN A 265 14.32 -26.37 19.34
N ASP A 266 14.63 -27.62 19.01
CA ASP A 266 15.75 -28.36 19.59
C ASP A 266 17.10 -27.66 19.29
N ARG A 267 17.32 -27.23 18.04
CA ARG A 267 18.52 -26.44 17.66
C ARG A 267 18.57 -25.10 18.42
N CYS A 268 17.45 -24.40 18.57
CA CYS A 268 17.39 -23.16 19.35
C CYS A 268 17.70 -23.41 20.82
N SER A 269 17.14 -24.46 21.41
CA SER A 269 17.36 -24.85 22.80
C SER A 269 18.81 -25.21 23.07
N GLN A 270 19.44 -26.01 22.18
CA GLN A 270 20.85 -26.35 22.26
C GLN A 270 21.76 -25.11 22.23
N ARG A 271 21.48 -24.15 21.30
CA ARG A 271 22.23 -22.89 21.24
C ARG A 271 22.07 -22.03 22.50
N ALA A 272 20.84 -21.96 23.02
CA ALA A 272 20.57 -21.22 24.25
C ALA A 272 21.32 -21.84 25.44
N GLN A 273 21.25 -23.17 25.57
CA GLN A 273 21.98 -23.91 26.60
C GLN A 273 23.50 -23.73 26.51
N ALA A 274 24.08 -23.83 25.31
CA ALA A 274 25.49 -23.62 25.08
C ALA A 274 25.96 -22.20 25.48
N CYS A 275 25.08 -21.22 25.44
CA CYS A 275 25.31 -19.85 25.87
C CYS A 275 24.92 -19.58 27.35
N GLY A 276 24.47 -20.58 28.08
CA GLY A 276 24.03 -20.45 29.48
C GLY A 276 22.77 -19.58 29.68
N VAL A 277 21.90 -19.49 28.67
CA VAL A 277 20.67 -18.68 28.70
C VAL A 277 19.43 -19.56 28.47
N PRO A 278 18.27 -19.24 29.08
CA PRO A 278 17.04 -19.98 28.84
C PRO A 278 16.39 -19.56 27.51
N LEU A 279 15.79 -20.54 26.80
CA LEU A 279 14.86 -20.28 25.71
C LEU A 279 13.45 -20.19 26.29
N ALA A 280 12.97 -18.95 26.53
CA ALA A 280 11.64 -18.74 27.11
C ALA A 280 10.52 -18.96 26.06
N PRO A 281 9.28 -19.31 26.48
CA PRO A 281 8.13 -19.39 25.57
C PRO A 281 7.85 -18.09 24.81
N ALA A 282 8.20 -16.94 25.38
CA ALA A 282 8.09 -15.62 24.74
C ALA A 282 9.22 -15.31 23.75
N ALA A 283 10.24 -16.18 23.63
CA ALA A 283 11.33 -15.99 22.67
C ALA A 283 10.85 -16.05 21.23
N TYR A 284 11.48 -15.26 20.36
CA TYR A 284 11.19 -15.31 18.94
C TYR A 284 11.66 -16.63 18.31
N VAL A 285 10.83 -17.21 17.47
CA VAL A 285 11.14 -18.45 16.73
C VAL A 285 12.33 -18.23 15.80
N PHE A 286 12.36 -17.09 15.11
CA PHE A 286 13.44 -16.73 14.18
C PHE A 286 14.29 -15.60 14.77
N SER A 287 15.43 -15.97 15.31
CA SER A 287 16.36 -15.06 16.00
C SER A 287 17.80 -15.50 15.80
N PHE A 288 18.72 -14.52 15.72
CA PHE A 288 20.16 -14.76 15.83
C PHE A 288 20.65 -14.66 17.29
N ASP A 289 19.84 -14.14 18.20
CA ASP A 289 20.13 -14.12 19.64
C ASP A 289 19.84 -15.50 20.23
N PRO A 290 20.77 -16.17 20.89
CA PRO A 290 20.55 -17.48 21.50
C PRO A 290 19.35 -17.53 22.45
N ALA A 291 19.09 -16.47 23.21
CA ALA A 291 17.91 -16.37 24.09
C ALA A 291 16.62 -15.99 23.33
N GLY A 292 16.68 -15.77 22.04
CA GLY A 292 15.54 -15.39 21.22
C GLY A 292 14.89 -14.05 21.57
N ARG A 293 15.60 -13.13 22.22
CA ARG A 293 15.05 -11.83 22.66
C ARG A 293 14.90 -10.81 21.52
N ARG A 294 15.65 -10.98 20.43
CA ARG A 294 15.61 -10.09 19.26
C ARG A 294 15.14 -10.84 18.05
N PRO A 295 14.08 -10.37 17.38
CA PRO A 295 13.56 -11.03 16.17
C PRO A 295 14.51 -10.83 15.00
N MET A 296 14.44 -11.74 14.02
CA MET A 296 15.09 -11.56 12.73
C MET A 296 14.47 -10.36 12.00
N ASN A 297 15.32 -9.48 11.45
CA ASN A 297 14.86 -8.28 10.73
C ASN A 297 14.16 -8.69 9.40
N PRO A 298 12.90 -8.26 9.16
CA PRO A 298 12.17 -8.61 7.94
C PRO A 298 12.88 -8.21 6.64
N ASP A 299 13.61 -7.09 6.61
CA ASP A 299 14.34 -6.66 5.42
C ASP A 299 15.54 -7.58 5.16
N SER A 300 16.25 -8.01 6.22
CA SER A 300 17.32 -9.01 6.11
C SER A 300 16.81 -10.34 5.54
N VAL A 301 15.62 -10.80 5.95
CA VAL A 301 14.97 -11.98 5.38
C VAL A 301 14.72 -11.81 3.89
N THR A 302 14.20 -10.64 3.47
CA THR A 302 13.96 -10.35 2.04
C THR A 302 15.25 -10.33 1.22
N HIS A 303 16.30 -9.67 1.74
CA HIS A 303 17.60 -9.61 1.06
C HIS A 303 18.25 -11.00 0.95
N ARG A 304 18.13 -11.79 1.99
CA ARG A 304 18.65 -13.15 2.04
C ARG A 304 17.94 -14.06 1.04
N PHE A 305 16.60 -14.02 1.02
CA PHE A 305 15.81 -14.73 0.01
C PHE A 305 16.16 -14.29 -1.42
N GLY A 306 16.29 -12.98 -1.67
CA GLY A 306 16.65 -12.46 -2.98
C GLY A 306 18.03 -12.89 -3.47
N ARG A 307 19.00 -13.11 -2.56
CA ARG A 307 20.30 -13.71 -2.92
C ARG A 307 20.15 -15.17 -3.32
N LEU A 308 19.43 -15.96 -2.53
CA LEU A 308 19.15 -17.36 -2.80
C LEU A 308 18.43 -17.54 -4.16
N ALA A 309 17.37 -16.79 -4.41
CA ALA A 309 16.63 -16.83 -5.66
C ALA A 309 17.52 -16.51 -6.87
N ARG A 310 18.38 -15.48 -6.77
CA ARG A 310 19.34 -15.13 -7.83
C ARG A 310 20.38 -16.22 -8.06
N GLN A 311 20.91 -16.84 -7.01
CA GLN A 311 21.85 -17.97 -7.10
C GLN A 311 21.24 -19.14 -7.88
N LEU A 312 19.93 -19.35 -7.74
CA LEU A 312 19.19 -20.40 -8.43
C LEU A 312 18.68 -19.99 -9.83
N GLY A 313 18.94 -18.75 -10.26
CA GLY A 313 18.42 -18.20 -11.53
C GLY A 313 16.92 -17.94 -11.53
N LEU A 314 16.28 -17.87 -10.35
CA LEU A 314 14.84 -17.71 -10.22
C LEU A 314 14.45 -16.23 -10.10
N ARG A 315 13.42 -15.83 -10.83
CA ARG A 315 12.83 -14.47 -10.79
C ARG A 315 11.63 -14.41 -9.84
N VAL A 316 11.84 -14.79 -8.58
CA VAL A 316 10.79 -14.86 -7.56
C VAL A 316 11.16 -13.97 -6.36
N ARG A 317 10.15 -13.43 -5.70
CA ARG A 317 10.27 -12.64 -4.48
C ARG A 317 9.75 -13.47 -3.29
N LEU A 318 10.18 -13.17 -2.09
CA LEU A 318 9.70 -13.85 -0.88
C LEU A 318 8.15 -13.85 -0.77
N HIS A 319 7.50 -12.75 -1.19
CA HIS A 319 6.03 -12.66 -1.19
C HIS A 319 5.37 -13.62 -2.18
N ASP A 320 6.08 -14.08 -3.18
CA ASP A 320 5.55 -14.99 -4.18
C ASP A 320 5.37 -16.41 -3.61
N LEU A 321 6.03 -16.77 -2.48
CA LEU A 321 5.71 -17.99 -1.70
C LEU A 321 4.28 -17.95 -1.13
N ARG A 322 3.79 -16.79 -0.76
CA ARG A 322 2.38 -16.62 -0.34
C ARG A 322 1.43 -16.77 -1.54
N HIS A 323 1.82 -16.27 -2.72
CA HIS A 323 1.06 -16.51 -3.95
C HIS A 323 1.05 -18.00 -4.30
N TYR A 324 2.19 -18.68 -4.14
CA TYR A 324 2.30 -20.13 -4.27
C TYR A 324 1.31 -20.86 -3.35
N ALA A 325 1.34 -20.57 -2.05
CA ALA A 325 0.42 -21.18 -1.08
C ALA A 325 -1.05 -21.04 -1.50
N ALA A 326 -1.47 -19.84 -1.86
CA ALA A 326 -2.84 -19.59 -2.29
C ALA A 326 -3.21 -20.33 -3.58
N THR A 327 -2.30 -20.34 -4.56
CA THR A 327 -2.51 -21.02 -5.85
C THR A 327 -2.61 -22.53 -5.67
N GLN A 328 -1.73 -23.14 -4.86
CA GLN A 328 -1.77 -24.57 -4.59
C GLN A 328 -3.03 -25.01 -3.84
N LEU A 329 -3.49 -24.21 -2.88
CA LEU A 329 -4.73 -24.49 -2.16
C LEU A 329 -5.95 -24.44 -3.08
N ILE A 330 -6.04 -23.42 -3.94
CA ILE A 330 -7.14 -23.29 -4.92
C ILE A 330 -7.07 -24.43 -5.93
N ALA A 331 -5.88 -24.76 -6.45
CA ALA A 331 -5.69 -25.88 -7.36
C ALA A 331 -6.04 -27.23 -6.72
N GLY A 332 -5.84 -27.35 -5.41
CA GLY A 332 -6.26 -28.50 -4.58
C GLY A 332 -7.76 -28.55 -4.29
N GLY A 333 -8.56 -27.57 -4.74
CA GLY A 333 -10.01 -27.54 -4.52
C GLY A 333 -10.44 -26.96 -3.17
N VAL A 334 -9.53 -26.31 -2.42
CA VAL A 334 -9.89 -25.64 -1.17
C VAL A 334 -10.70 -24.38 -1.49
N ASP A 335 -11.82 -24.20 -0.81
CA ASP A 335 -12.70 -23.05 -1.06
C ASP A 335 -12.01 -21.73 -0.78
N VAL A 336 -12.40 -20.70 -1.55
CA VAL A 336 -11.74 -19.37 -1.55
C VAL A 336 -11.83 -18.67 -0.19
N ARG A 337 -12.88 -18.94 0.61
CA ARG A 337 -13.05 -18.35 1.94
C ARG A 337 -12.03 -18.93 2.91
N THR A 338 -11.86 -20.24 2.91
CA THR A 338 -10.83 -20.95 3.70
C THR A 338 -9.43 -20.49 3.31
N VAL A 339 -9.12 -20.43 1.99
CA VAL A 339 -7.84 -19.89 1.50
C VAL A 339 -7.62 -18.46 1.99
N SER A 340 -8.63 -17.58 1.83
CA SER A 340 -8.55 -16.18 2.26
C SER A 340 -8.32 -16.03 3.75
N GLY A 341 -9.00 -16.86 4.57
CA GLY A 341 -8.82 -16.91 6.03
C GLY A 341 -7.41 -17.35 6.41
N ARG A 342 -6.93 -18.45 5.83
CA ARG A 342 -5.60 -19.01 6.09
C ARG A 342 -4.48 -18.02 5.77
N ILE A 343 -4.51 -17.41 4.59
CA ILE A 343 -3.48 -16.42 4.21
C ILE A 343 -3.73 -15.03 4.83
N GLY A 344 -4.91 -14.74 5.40
CA GLY A 344 -5.25 -13.46 6.03
C GLY A 344 -5.41 -12.32 5.01
N HIS A 345 -6.25 -12.52 3.98
CA HIS A 345 -6.69 -11.45 3.09
C HIS A 345 -7.87 -10.70 3.71
N ALA A 346 -7.76 -9.37 3.81
CA ALA A 346 -8.89 -8.53 4.16
C ALA A 346 -9.93 -8.53 3.02
N GLY A 347 -11.24 -8.52 3.37
CA GLY A 347 -12.32 -8.36 2.38
C GLY A 347 -12.94 -9.64 1.87
N GLY A 348 -13.04 -10.71 2.71
CA GLY A 348 -13.93 -11.84 2.45
C GLY A 348 -13.67 -12.67 1.19
N GLY A 349 -12.41 -12.70 0.70
CA GLY A 349 -12.06 -13.49 -0.50
C GLY A 349 -12.00 -12.69 -1.81
N ALA A 350 -12.51 -11.46 -1.87
CA ALA A 350 -12.49 -10.67 -3.10
C ALA A 350 -11.06 -10.45 -3.66
N THR A 351 -10.07 -10.23 -2.78
CA THR A 351 -8.66 -10.12 -3.18
C THR A 351 -8.13 -11.46 -3.68
N THR A 352 -8.49 -12.56 -3.02
CA THR A 352 -8.10 -13.91 -3.42
C THR A 352 -8.69 -14.25 -4.78
N LEU A 353 -9.99 -14.00 -4.99
CA LEU A 353 -10.64 -14.18 -6.28
C LEU A 353 -9.95 -13.33 -7.37
N LYS A 354 -9.75 -12.05 -7.15
CA LYS A 354 -9.15 -11.15 -8.15
C LYS A 354 -7.72 -11.54 -8.54
N VAL A 355 -6.96 -12.11 -7.62
CA VAL A 355 -5.53 -12.42 -7.81
C VAL A 355 -5.34 -13.85 -8.35
N TYR A 356 -6.21 -14.81 -7.97
CA TYR A 356 -5.97 -16.24 -8.22
C TYR A 356 -7.02 -16.91 -9.10
N THR A 357 -8.00 -16.18 -9.64
CA THR A 357 -9.02 -16.71 -10.58
C THR A 357 -8.54 -16.79 -12.03
N HIS A 358 -7.24 -17.00 -12.26
CA HIS A 358 -6.83 -17.42 -13.59
C HIS A 358 -7.39 -18.83 -13.85
N PHE A 359 -8.01 -18.99 -15.01
CA PHE A 359 -8.53 -20.26 -15.49
C PHE A 359 -7.45 -21.36 -15.33
N GLN A 360 -7.80 -22.38 -14.54
CA GLN A 360 -6.96 -23.54 -14.34
C GLN A 360 -7.63 -24.71 -15.09
N ALA A 361 -7.06 -25.09 -16.23
CA ALA A 361 -7.59 -26.17 -17.06
C ALA A 361 -7.79 -27.51 -16.31
N ALA A 362 -6.97 -27.76 -15.26
CA ALA A 362 -7.11 -28.95 -14.41
C ALA A 362 -8.33 -28.84 -13.46
N ALA A 363 -8.64 -27.64 -12.95
CA ALA A 363 -9.81 -27.43 -12.11
C ALA A 363 -11.11 -27.48 -12.93
N ASP A 364 -11.09 -26.96 -14.17
CA ASP A 364 -12.22 -27.02 -15.08
C ASP A 364 -12.53 -28.45 -15.50
N ARG A 365 -11.51 -29.28 -15.80
CA ARG A 365 -11.70 -30.72 -16.08
C ARG A 365 -12.36 -31.45 -14.90
N ARG A 366 -11.87 -31.21 -13.66
CA ARG A 366 -12.50 -31.80 -12.47
C ARG A 366 -13.94 -31.34 -12.28
N ALA A 367 -14.24 -30.07 -12.55
CA ALA A 367 -15.61 -29.56 -12.50
C ALA A 367 -16.50 -30.23 -13.53
N ALA A 368 -16.01 -30.47 -14.75
CA ALA A 368 -16.74 -31.23 -15.78
C ALA A 368 -17.01 -32.67 -15.34
N GLU A 369 -15.99 -33.39 -14.82
CA GLU A 369 -16.13 -34.74 -14.30
C GLU A 369 -17.15 -34.81 -13.16
N LEU A 370 -17.12 -33.84 -12.25
CA LEU A 370 -18.04 -33.78 -11.11
C LEU A 370 -19.49 -33.53 -11.54
N LEU A 371 -19.69 -32.69 -12.54
CA LEU A 371 -21.01 -32.47 -13.13
C LEU A 371 -21.53 -33.73 -13.85
N GLU A 372 -20.68 -34.42 -14.61
CA GLU A 372 -21.05 -35.65 -15.28
C GLU A 372 -21.42 -36.78 -14.31
N GLN A 373 -20.75 -36.88 -13.15
CA GLN A 373 -21.08 -37.85 -12.10
C GLN A 373 -22.49 -37.65 -11.52
N THR A 374 -23.03 -36.45 -11.58
CA THR A 374 -24.40 -36.16 -11.09
C THR A 374 -25.49 -36.44 -12.10
N LEU A 375 -25.14 -36.71 -13.36
CA LEU A 375 -26.07 -36.93 -14.45
C LEU A 375 -26.07 -38.38 -14.93
N ARG A 376 -27.26 -38.92 -15.28
CA ARG A 376 -27.33 -40.19 -15.99
C ARG A 376 -27.27 -39.88 -17.50
N ARG A 377 -26.38 -40.56 -18.20
CA ARG A 377 -26.30 -40.45 -19.66
C ARG A 377 -27.62 -40.87 -20.28
N PRO A 378 -28.24 -40.07 -21.16
CA PRO A 378 -29.42 -40.49 -21.92
C PRO A 378 -29.07 -41.73 -22.72
N SER A 379 -29.96 -42.74 -22.70
CA SER A 379 -29.81 -43.98 -23.46
C SER A 379 -30.28 -43.77 -24.89
#